data_eb3d4a490066e671767854852e79dd2f
#
_entry.id   eb3d4a490066e671767854852e79dd2f
#
_cell.length_a   1.000
_cell.length_b   1.000
_cell.length_c   1.000
_cell.angle_alpha   90.00
_cell.angle_beta   90.00
_cell.angle_gamma   90.00
#
_symmetry.space_group_name_H-M   'P 1'
#
loop_
_entity.id
_entity.type
_entity.pdbx_description
1 polymer ?
#
loop_
_entity_poly.entity_id
_entity_poly.type
_entity_poly.pdbx_seq_one_letter_code
_entity_poly.pdbx_strand_id
1 'polypeptide(L)'
;TFVVRVRKVKDFAPNLISMKLEQKLGELILNKVKEAKVNLHTPEKTFFGVITQDKFVFGLKAAEILPKPFVERRPRRRPFFHPSAVQAKLARCMVNLAQPKEDDLVVDPFCGTASMLIEAGLIGCRVMGSDVRKQMIYGSLENLSHFGIEPEGMILADAKHLPIVSADCIVTDPPYGRSATTLGWSTRRIVEKFLSNACDVIPNRRRICMASPKSIRISSIGEEFGFRHLESHFVYVHRSLTREITVLEKI
;
A
#
# COMPACT_ATOMS: atom_id res chain seq x y z
N THR A 1 -21.88 2.17 -26.63
CA THR A 1 -20.56 2.31 -27.31
C THR A 1 -19.46 1.57 -26.55
N PHE A 2 -18.42 1.09 -27.26
CA PHE A 2 -17.32 0.39 -26.61
C PHE A 2 -15.97 0.66 -27.30
N VAL A 3 -14.88 0.32 -26.59
CA VAL A 3 -13.53 0.22 -27.14
C VAL A 3 -12.82 -1.04 -26.60
N VAL A 4 -11.91 -1.58 -27.41
CA VAL A 4 -10.96 -2.61 -26.98
C VAL A 4 -9.59 -1.98 -26.83
N ARG A 5 -8.88 -2.27 -25.74
CA ARG A 5 -7.50 -1.88 -25.50
C ARG A 5 -6.68 -3.08 -25.08
N VAL A 6 -5.48 -3.23 -25.62
CA VAL A 6 -4.57 -4.33 -25.28
C VAL A 6 -3.22 -3.78 -24.86
N ARG A 7 -2.76 -4.18 -23.68
CA ARG A 7 -1.46 -3.82 -23.12
C ARG A 7 -0.56 -5.05 -22.98
N LYS A 8 0.68 -4.92 -23.40
CA LYS A 8 1.74 -5.90 -23.12
C LYS A 8 2.43 -5.54 -21.81
N VAL A 9 2.73 -6.56 -21.02
CA VAL A 9 3.57 -6.43 -19.83
C VAL A 9 4.99 -6.78 -20.23
N LYS A 10 5.91 -5.83 -20.11
CA LYS A 10 7.30 -5.94 -20.60
C LYS A 10 7.32 -6.21 -22.13
N ASP A 11 8.36 -6.85 -22.63
CA ASP A 11 8.55 -7.16 -24.05
C ASP A 11 8.01 -8.54 -24.47
N PHE A 12 7.01 -9.05 -23.74
CA PHE A 12 6.40 -10.31 -24.10
C PHE A 12 5.60 -10.18 -25.42
N ALA A 13 5.71 -11.23 -26.24
CA ALA A 13 5.10 -11.28 -27.58
C ALA A 13 5.53 -10.12 -28.50
N PRO A 14 6.84 -9.95 -28.80
CA PRO A 14 7.34 -8.81 -29.57
C PRO A 14 6.71 -8.71 -30.97
N ASN A 15 6.41 -9.84 -31.60
CA ASN A 15 5.82 -9.90 -32.95
C ASN A 15 4.32 -9.62 -32.99
N LEU A 16 3.66 -9.51 -31.84
CA LEU A 16 2.22 -9.25 -31.80
C LEU A 16 1.97 -7.74 -31.75
N ILE A 17 1.24 -7.21 -32.72
CA ILE A 17 0.85 -5.80 -32.78
C ILE A 17 -0.46 -5.64 -31.99
N SER A 18 -0.42 -4.95 -30.86
CA SER A 18 -1.60 -4.76 -29.97
C SER A 18 -2.81 -4.20 -30.73
N MET A 19 -2.59 -3.22 -31.60
CA MET A 19 -3.66 -2.60 -32.39
C MET A 19 -4.38 -3.60 -33.33
N LYS A 20 -3.65 -4.54 -33.95
CA LYS A 20 -4.28 -5.58 -34.77
C LYS A 20 -5.13 -6.53 -33.93
N LEU A 21 -4.71 -6.83 -32.70
CA LEU A 21 -5.49 -7.64 -31.79
C LEU A 21 -6.72 -6.90 -31.28
N GLU A 22 -6.59 -5.59 -30.98
CA GLU A 22 -7.71 -4.72 -30.59
C GLU A 22 -8.79 -4.70 -31.70
N GLN A 23 -8.39 -4.53 -32.95
CA GLN A 23 -9.29 -4.56 -34.11
C GLN A 23 -10.01 -5.92 -34.23
N LYS A 24 -9.27 -7.02 -34.20
CA LYS A 24 -9.82 -8.37 -34.30
C LYS A 24 -10.83 -8.70 -33.18
N LEU A 25 -10.52 -8.32 -31.95
CA LEU A 25 -11.43 -8.48 -30.81
C LEU A 25 -12.64 -7.56 -30.92
N GLY A 26 -12.46 -6.34 -31.43
CA GLY A 26 -13.54 -5.40 -31.71
C GLY A 26 -14.51 -5.93 -32.78
N GLU A 27 -14.01 -6.51 -33.87
CA GLU A 27 -14.81 -7.17 -34.92
C GLU A 27 -15.62 -8.34 -34.37
N LEU A 28 -15.03 -9.17 -33.50
CA LEU A 28 -15.74 -10.28 -32.84
C LEU A 28 -16.92 -9.79 -31.98
N ILE A 29 -16.76 -8.65 -31.30
CA ILE A 29 -17.83 -8.04 -30.50
C ILE A 29 -18.94 -7.50 -31.43
N LEU A 30 -18.57 -6.76 -32.49
CA LEU A 30 -19.52 -6.21 -33.47
C LEU A 30 -20.35 -7.29 -34.16
N ASN A 31 -19.71 -8.42 -34.50
CA ASN A 31 -20.39 -9.55 -35.12
C ASN A 31 -21.41 -10.24 -34.19
N LYS A 32 -21.19 -10.17 -32.89
CA LYS A 32 -22.09 -10.80 -31.90
C LYS A 32 -23.17 -9.84 -31.37
N VAL A 33 -22.91 -8.55 -31.35
CA VAL A 33 -23.80 -7.54 -30.75
C VAL A 33 -24.16 -6.51 -31.80
N LYS A 34 -25.32 -6.70 -32.44
CA LYS A 34 -25.76 -5.90 -33.60
C LYS A 34 -25.86 -4.39 -33.34
N GLU A 35 -26.17 -3.99 -32.13
CA GLU A 35 -26.31 -2.56 -31.75
C GLU A 35 -25.03 -1.94 -31.22
N ALA A 36 -23.95 -2.70 -31.09
CA ALA A 36 -22.69 -2.19 -30.60
C ALA A 36 -22.04 -1.22 -31.58
N LYS A 37 -21.47 -0.13 -31.07
CA LYS A 37 -20.73 0.86 -31.86
C LYS A 37 -19.38 1.12 -31.22
N VAL A 38 -18.34 1.23 -32.02
CA VAL A 38 -16.99 1.56 -31.55
C VAL A 38 -16.90 3.07 -31.29
N ASN A 39 -16.38 3.45 -30.11
CA ASN A 39 -16.02 4.82 -29.80
C ASN A 39 -14.62 4.82 -29.15
N LEU A 40 -13.66 5.41 -29.85
CA LEU A 40 -12.25 5.40 -29.43
C LEU A 40 -11.92 6.47 -28.38
N HIS A 41 -12.75 7.49 -28.22
CA HIS A 41 -12.50 8.66 -27.37
C HIS A 41 -13.26 8.61 -26.06
N THR A 42 -14.58 8.39 -26.13
CA THR A 42 -15.49 8.40 -24.96
C THR A 42 -16.39 7.16 -24.95
N PRO A 43 -15.82 5.95 -24.84
CA PRO A 43 -16.60 4.73 -24.81
C PRO A 43 -17.33 4.56 -23.48
N GLU A 44 -18.56 4.06 -23.51
CA GLU A 44 -19.30 3.65 -22.30
C GLU A 44 -18.68 2.41 -21.66
N LYS A 45 -18.13 1.51 -22.49
CA LYS A 45 -17.50 0.27 -22.02
C LYS A 45 -16.11 0.12 -22.62
N THR A 46 -15.15 -0.21 -21.80
CA THR A 46 -13.78 -0.55 -22.22
C THR A 46 -13.51 -2.02 -21.96
N PHE A 47 -13.30 -2.79 -23.04
CA PHE A 47 -12.73 -4.13 -22.91
C PHE A 47 -11.22 -4.01 -22.87
N PHE A 48 -10.61 -4.65 -21.88
CA PHE A 48 -9.18 -4.51 -21.64
C PHE A 48 -8.48 -5.88 -21.66
N GLY A 49 -7.46 -5.99 -22.49
CA GLY A 49 -6.61 -7.16 -22.59
C GLY A 49 -5.22 -6.90 -22.03
N VAL A 50 -4.70 -7.86 -21.29
CA VAL A 50 -3.32 -7.85 -20.78
C VAL A 50 -2.59 -9.10 -21.26
N ILE A 51 -1.48 -8.89 -21.97
CA ILE A 51 -0.59 -9.96 -22.43
C ILE A 51 0.57 -10.06 -21.45
N THR A 52 0.73 -11.21 -20.84
CA THR A 52 1.87 -11.58 -20.00
C THR A 52 2.72 -12.64 -20.74
N GLN A 53 3.70 -13.22 -20.08
CA GLN A 53 4.59 -14.21 -20.68
C GLN A 53 3.86 -15.40 -21.32
N ASP A 54 2.88 -15.94 -20.62
CA ASP A 54 2.17 -17.20 -20.94
C ASP A 54 0.65 -17.03 -20.98
N LYS A 55 0.11 -15.85 -20.70
CA LYS A 55 -1.32 -15.63 -20.55
C LYS A 55 -1.79 -14.38 -21.26
N PHE A 56 -3.00 -14.48 -21.80
CA PHE A 56 -3.80 -13.35 -22.23
C PHE A 56 -5.03 -13.25 -21.33
N VAL A 57 -5.13 -12.18 -20.56
CA VAL A 57 -6.29 -11.90 -19.72
C VAL A 57 -7.13 -10.85 -20.44
N PHE A 58 -8.42 -11.13 -20.64
CA PHE A 58 -9.33 -10.22 -21.33
C PHE A 58 -10.63 -10.08 -20.55
N GLY A 59 -11.13 -8.86 -20.40
CA GLY A 59 -12.36 -8.60 -19.67
C GLY A 59 -12.87 -7.17 -19.79
N LEU A 60 -14.01 -6.91 -19.16
CA LEU A 60 -14.57 -5.56 -19.06
C LEU A 60 -13.84 -4.80 -17.95
N LYS A 61 -13.35 -3.60 -18.25
CA LYS A 61 -12.76 -2.69 -17.26
C LYS A 61 -13.88 -2.16 -16.34
N ALA A 62 -13.90 -2.61 -15.09
CA ALA A 62 -14.89 -2.19 -14.11
C ALA A 62 -14.59 -0.80 -13.53
N ALA A 63 -13.32 -0.50 -13.30
CA ALA A 63 -12.88 0.78 -12.76
C ALA A 63 -11.46 1.13 -13.25
N GLU A 64 -11.09 2.39 -13.16
CA GLU A 64 -9.76 2.88 -13.44
C GLU A 64 -9.28 3.77 -12.30
N ILE A 65 -8.10 3.44 -11.77
CA ILE A 65 -7.43 4.27 -10.78
C ILE A 65 -6.43 5.17 -11.52
N LEU A 66 -6.74 6.46 -11.57
CA LEU A 66 -5.87 7.44 -12.22
C LEU A 66 -4.56 7.61 -11.42
N PRO A 67 -3.40 7.70 -12.10
CA PRO A 67 -2.11 7.89 -11.43
C PRO A 67 -1.93 9.31 -10.88
N LYS A 68 -2.62 10.32 -11.42
CA LYS A 68 -2.46 11.74 -11.08
C LYS A 68 -2.58 12.02 -9.57
N PRO A 69 -3.61 11.53 -8.83
CA PRO A 69 -3.72 11.76 -7.39
C PRO A 69 -2.51 11.26 -6.60
N PHE A 70 -1.90 10.12 -7.00
CA PHE A 70 -0.69 9.61 -6.34
C PHE A 70 0.55 10.46 -6.64
N VAL A 71 0.62 11.11 -7.81
CA VAL A 71 1.68 12.06 -8.14
C VAL A 71 1.59 13.32 -7.29
N GLU A 72 0.36 13.80 -7.05
CA GLU A 72 0.09 14.97 -6.22
C GLU A 72 0.44 14.72 -4.75
N ARG A 73 0.23 13.49 -4.25
CA ARG A 73 0.55 13.09 -2.87
C ARG A 73 1.98 12.59 -2.66
N ARG A 74 2.88 12.74 -3.66
CA ARG A 74 4.29 12.34 -3.47
C ARG A 74 4.92 13.05 -2.28
N PRO A 75 5.83 12.40 -1.51
CA PRO A 75 6.43 12.98 -0.32
C PRO A 75 7.01 14.38 -0.51
N ARG A 76 7.69 14.63 -1.64
CA ARG A 76 8.30 15.94 -1.97
C ARG A 76 7.28 17.07 -2.27
N ARG A 77 6.00 16.75 -2.39
CA ARG A 77 4.92 17.73 -2.60
C ARG A 77 4.12 18.02 -1.34
N ARG A 78 4.45 17.33 -0.25
CA ARG A 78 3.82 17.55 1.06
C ARG A 78 4.47 18.72 1.78
N PRO A 79 3.74 19.41 2.66
CA PRO A 79 4.31 20.51 3.48
C PRO A 79 5.54 20.08 4.26
N PHE A 80 5.47 18.93 4.93
CA PHE A 80 6.62 18.34 5.61
C PHE A 80 7.19 17.15 4.83
N PHE A 81 8.46 17.24 4.48
CA PHE A 81 9.20 16.20 3.76
C PHE A 81 10.35 15.62 4.57
N HIS A 82 10.52 14.32 4.51
CA HIS A 82 11.71 13.62 5.01
C HIS A 82 12.11 12.52 3.99
N PRO A 83 13.42 12.29 3.76
CA PRO A 83 13.90 11.32 2.75
C PRO A 83 13.43 9.87 2.97
N SER A 84 13.13 9.47 4.21
CA SER A 84 12.61 8.13 4.53
C SER A 84 11.13 7.95 4.21
N ALA A 85 10.43 9.00 3.76
CA ALA A 85 8.99 8.93 3.50
C ALA A 85 8.62 7.90 2.43
N VAL A 86 7.64 7.06 2.73
CA VAL A 86 7.12 6.06 1.80
C VAL A 86 6.32 6.74 0.69
N GLN A 87 6.50 6.26 -0.56
CA GLN A 87 5.75 6.77 -1.71
C GLN A 87 4.27 6.48 -1.56
N ALA A 88 3.40 7.43 -1.92
CA ALA A 88 1.95 7.36 -1.76
C ALA A 88 1.34 6.06 -2.35
N LYS A 89 1.78 5.64 -3.54
CA LYS A 89 1.28 4.42 -4.18
C LYS A 89 1.63 3.15 -3.38
N LEU A 90 2.82 3.09 -2.79
CA LEU A 90 3.23 1.96 -1.95
C LEU A 90 2.49 1.98 -0.61
N ALA A 91 2.36 3.15 0.01
CA ALA A 91 1.58 3.32 1.23
C ALA A 91 0.12 2.87 1.04
N ARG A 92 -0.54 3.28 -0.06
CA ARG A 92 -1.89 2.81 -0.41
C ARG A 92 -1.95 1.29 -0.60
N CYS A 93 -0.95 0.71 -1.26
CA CYS A 93 -0.86 -0.73 -1.44
C CYS A 93 -0.81 -1.44 -0.07
N MET A 94 0.03 -0.97 0.85
CA MET A 94 0.16 -1.55 2.20
C MET A 94 -1.13 -1.40 3.01
N VAL A 95 -1.80 -0.24 2.93
CA VAL A 95 -3.12 -0.04 3.56
C VAL A 95 -4.15 -1.02 3.01
N ASN A 96 -4.22 -1.17 1.68
CA ASN A 96 -5.16 -2.11 1.06
C ASN A 96 -4.87 -3.57 1.43
N LEU A 97 -3.61 -3.96 1.61
CA LEU A 97 -3.23 -5.31 2.05
C LEU A 97 -3.66 -5.59 3.50
N ALA A 98 -3.67 -4.59 4.36
CA ALA A 98 -4.22 -4.69 5.71
C ALA A 98 -5.74 -4.83 5.75
N GLN A 99 -6.43 -4.53 4.64
CA GLN A 99 -7.87 -4.65 4.45
C GLN A 99 -8.72 -3.92 5.52
N PRO A 100 -8.43 -2.66 5.85
CA PRO A 100 -9.33 -1.91 6.72
C PRO A 100 -10.67 -1.68 6.02
N LYS A 101 -11.72 -1.54 6.80
CA LYS A 101 -13.04 -1.06 6.37
C LYS A 101 -13.13 0.45 6.60
N GLU A 102 -14.15 1.07 6.05
CA GLU A 102 -14.54 2.43 6.40
C GLU A 102 -14.78 2.51 7.91
N ASP A 103 -14.35 3.61 8.54
CA ASP A 103 -14.38 3.86 9.98
C ASP A 103 -13.49 2.94 10.87
N ASP A 104 -12.78 1.97 10.30
CA ASP A 104 -11.77 1.22 11.07
C ASP A 104 -10.63 2.15 11.53
N LEU A 105 -10.12 1.92 12.75
CA LEU A 105 -8.95 2.62 13.26
C LEU A 105 -7.66 1.98 12.72
N VAL A 106 -6.99 2.69 11.83
CA VAL A 106 -5.67 2.33 11.30
C VAL A 106 -4.58 3.03 12.10
N VAL A 107 -3.67 2.25 12.65
CA VAL A 107 -2.56 2.76 13.45
C VAL A 107 -1.22 2.59 12.73
N ASP A 108 -0.37 3.62 12.79
CA ASP A 108 1.05 3.55 12.39
C ASP A 108 1.94 3.94 13.58
N PRO A 109 2.54 2.98 14.29
CA PRO A 109 3.40 3.24 15.45
C PRO A 109 4.82 3.73 15.10
N PHE A 110 5.15 3.83 13.81
CA PHE A 110 6.38 4.42 13.28
C PHE A 110 6.04 5.43 12.19
N CYS A 111 5.10 6.34 12.47
CA CYS A 111 4.37 7.12 11.47
C CYS A 111 5.24 8.03 10.59
N GLY A 112 6.40 8.46 11.07
CA GLY A 112 7.34 9.28 10.32
C GLY A 112 6.68 10.53 9.75
N THR A 113 6.40 10.55 8.44
CA THR A 113 5.72 11.67 7.74
C THR A 113 4.24 11.40 7.48
N ALA A 114 3.63 10.45 8.17
CA ALA A 114 2.24 10.01 8.05
C ALA A 114 1.86 9.39 6.69
N SER A 115 2.81 8.79 5.96
CA SER A 115 2.50 8.26 4.62
C SER A 115 1.39 7.20 4.62
N MET A 116 1.36 6.29 5.59
CA MET A 116 0.33 5.26 5.73
C MET A 116 -0.99 5.89 6.19
N LEU A 117 -0.94 6.77 7.19
CA LEU A 117 -2.12 7.42 7.76
C LEU A 117 -2.85 8.30 6.74
N ILE A 118 -2.11 9.04 5.89
CA ILE A 118 -2.71 9.81 4.79
C ILE A 118 -3.49 8.89 3.87
N GLU A 119 -2.91 7.79 3.44
CA GLU A 119 -3.58 6.88 2.50
C GLU A 119 -4.74 6.12 3.14
N ALA A 120 -4.70 5.85 4.45
CA ALA A 120 -5.81 5.27 5.20
C ALA A 120 -6.95 6.28 5.40
N GLY A 121 -6.66 7.51 5.83
CA GLY A 121 -7.67 8.55 5.98
C GLY A 121 -8.39 8.89 4.67
N LEU A 122 -7.67 8.91 3.54
CA LEU A 122 -8.25 9.15 2.21
C LEU A 122 -9.21 8.04 1.71
N ILE A 123 -9.30 6.90 2.39
CA ILE A 123 -10.30 5.85 2.12
C ILE A 123 -11.34 5.72 3.21
N GLY A 124 -11.46 6.73 4.07
CA GLY A 124 -12.50 6.79 5.10
C GLY A 124 -12.16 6.08 6.41
N CYS A 125 -10.88 5.72 6.64
CA CYS A 125 -10.46 5.17 7.93
C CYS A 125 -10.20 6.28 8.95
N ARG A 126 -10.44 6.02 10.23
CA ARG A 126 -9.89 6.79 11.34
C ARG A 126 -8.41 6.46 11.46
N VAL A 127 -7.59 7.42 11.85
CA VAL A 127 -6.15 7.23 11.88
C VAL A 127 -5.52 7.70 13.17
N MET A 128 -4.52 6.95 13.64
CA MET A 128 -3.71 7.32 14.81
C MET A 128 -2.26 6.96 14.53
N GLY A 129 -1.33 7.80 14.99
CA GLY A 129 0.09 7.56 14.77
C GLY A 129 0.96 7.86 15.98
N SER A 130 2.11 7.21 16.02
CA SER A 130 3.17 7.58 16.97
C SER A 130 4.55 7.59 16.30
N ASP A 131 5.45 8.38 16.82
CA ASP A 131 6.87 8.39 16.48
C ASP A 131 7.68 8.82 17.70
N VAL A 132 8.91 8.33 17.82
CA VAL A 132 9.82 8.69 18.90
C VAL A 132 10.41 10.08 18.74
N ARG A 133 10.32 10.68 17.55
CA ARG A 133 10.86 12.00 17.21
C ARG A 133 9.76 13.04 17.15
N LYS A 134 9.87 14.06 18.02
CA LYS A 134 8.94 15.18 18.11
C LYS A 134 8.72 15.87 16.75
N GLN A 135 9.79 16.07 15.96
CA GLN A 135 9.72 16.66 14.62
C GLN A 135 8.81 15.87 13.68
N MET A 136 8.80 14.53 13.75
CA MET A 136 7.94 13.69 12.94
C MET A 136 6.47 13.85 13.31
N ILE A 137 6.17 13.95 14.60
CA ILE A 137 4.79 14.17 15.07
C ILE A 137 4.23 15.50 14.53
N TYR A 138 4.96 16.60 14.66
CA TYR A 138 4.49 17.89 14.12
C TYR A 138 4.38 17.90 12.60
N GLY A 139 5.39 17.35 11.90
CA GLY A 139 5.34 17.26 10.44
C GLY A 139 4.25 16.30 9.92
N SER A 140 3.93 15.25 10.68
CA SER A 140 2.80 14.37 10.38
C SER A 140 1.47 15.09 10.51
N LEU A 141 1.29 15.88 11.57
CA LEU A 141 0.08 16.70 11.77
C LEU A 141 -0.09 17.71 10.62
N GLU A 142 0.99 18.39 10.23
CA GLU A 142 0.97 19.31 9.09
C GLU A 142 0.56 18.61 7.79
N ASN A 143 1.12 17.42 7.53
CA ASN A 143 0.79 16.63 6.35
C ASN A 143 -0.66 16.11 6.37
N LEU A 144 -1.15 15.60 7.51
CA LEU A 144 -2.52 15.13 7.64
C LEU A 144 -3.53 16.27 7.44
N SER A 145 -3.28 17.42 8.08
CA SER A 145 -4.10 18.62 7.92
C SER A 145 -4.16 19.10 6.47
N HIS A 146 -3.04 19.07 5.73
CA HIS A 146 -2.97 19.41 4.31
C HIS A 146 -3.93 18.57 3.44
N PHE A 147 -4.19 17.32 3.83
CA PHE A 147 -5.14 16.43 3.13
C PHE A 147 -6.52 16.39 3.80
N GLY A 148 -6.81 17.28 4.76
CA GLY A 148 -8.10 17.35 5.45
C GLY A 148 -8.39 16.14 6.34
N ILE A 149 -7.35 15.49 6.87
CA ILE A 149 -7.47 14.31 7.73
C ILE A 149 -7.20 14.74 9.18
N GLU A 150 -8.18 14.52 10.04
CA GLU A 150 -8.07 14.72 11.48
C GLU A 150 -7.73 13.36 12.14
N PRO A 151 -6.52 13.22 12.74
CA PRO A 151 -6.17 11.97 13.43
C PRO A 151 -6.84 11.89 14.80
N GLU A 152 -7.21 10.69 15.24
CA GLU A 152 -7.65 10.41 16.62
C GLU A 152 -6.59 10.74 17.66
N GLY A 153 -5.32 10.66 17.24
CA GLY A 153 -4.19 11.05 18.07
C GLY A 153 -2.86 10.94 17.33
N MET A 154 -1.94 11.87 17.68
CA MET A 154 -0.54 11.80 17.25
C MET A 154 0.34 11.87 18.49
N ILE A 155 1.02 10.77 18.80
CA ILE A 155 1.62 10.53 20.11
C ILE A 155 3.15 10.49 19.99
N LEU A 156 3.83 11.26 20.84
CA LEU A 156 5.28 11.16 20.98
C LEU A 156 5.60 9.94 21.87
N ALA A 157 5.90 8.79 21.25
CA ALA A 157 6.12 7.55 21.98
C ALA A 157 7.07 6.61 21.24
N ASP A 158 7.65 5.68 22.01
CA ASP A 158 8.45 4.58 21.46
C ASP A 158 7.52 3.38 21.18
N ALA A 159 7.50 2.88 19.98
CA ALA A 159 6.69 1.74 19.56
C ALA A 159 6.98 0.43 20.33
N LYS A 160 8.07 0.38 21.08
CA LYS A 160 8.35 -0.69 22.06
C LYS A 160 7.38 -0.69 23.24
N HIS A 161 6.65 0.40 23.44
CA HIS A 161 5.64 0.58 24.48
C HIS A 161 4.43 1.27 23.82
N LEU A 162 3.63 0.50 23.06
CA LEU A 162 2.50 1.02 22.32
C LEU A 162 1.51 1.74 23.25
N PRO A 163 1.32 3.06 23.10
CA PRO A 163 0.44 3.84 23.97
C PRO A 163 -1.01 3.82 23.46
N ILE A 164 -1.48 2.66 23.01
CA ILE A 164 -2.81 2.47 22.43
C ILE A 164 -3.48 1.26 23.04
N VAL A 165 -4.80 1.32 23.18
CA VAL A 165 -5.60 0.27 23.80
C VAL A 165 -6.11 -0.74 22.76
N SER A 166 -6.47 -0.26 21.56
CA SER A 166 -6.91 -1.12 20.46
C SER A 166 -6.69 -0.47 19.11
N ALA A 167 -6.55 -1.30 18.07
CA ALA A 167 -6.47 -0.90 16.67
C ALA A 167 -7.20 -1.94 15.81
N ASP A 168 -7.92 -1.50 14.78
CA ASP A 168 -8.51 -2.43 13.81
C ASP A 168 -7.48 -2.99 12.85
N CYS A 169 -6.52 -2.16 12.43
CA CYS A 169 -5.39 -2.55 11.60
C CYS A 169 -4.13 -1.77 11.98
N ILE A 170 -2.97 -2.39 11.78
CA ILE A 170 -1.69 -1.66 11.84
C ILE A 170 -1.03 -1.70 10.45
N VAL A 171 -0.58 -0.53 9.98
CA VAL A 171 0.16 -0.42 8.71
C VAL A 171 1.40 0.41 8.96
N THR A 172 2.59 -0.17 8.81
CA THR A 172 3.80 0.50 9.31
C THR A 172 5.07 0.14 8.56
N ASP A 173 6.07 1.03 8.61
CA ASP A 173 7.42 0.87 8.07
C ASP A 173 8.46 1.18 9.17
N PRO A 174 8.79 0.22 10.06
CA PRO A 174 9.75 0.40 11.15
C PRO A 174 11.11 0.92 10.68
N PRO A 175 11.88 1.59 11.55
CA PRO A 175 13.19 2.11 11.20
C PRO A 175 14.19 1.00 10.88
N TYR A 176 14.89 1.11 9.75
CA TYR A 176 16.00 0.23 9.36
C TYR A 176 17.05 0.99 8.53
N GLY A 177 18.28 0.46 8.51
CA GLY A 177 19.40 1.07 7.81
C GLY A 177 20.12 2.17 8.59
N ARG A 178 21.17 2.73 7.99
CA ARG A 178 22.08 3.69 8.65
C ARG A 178 21.46 5.07 8.91
N SER A 179 20.42 5.43 8.17
CA SER A 179 19.75 6.75 8.28
C SER A 179 18.55 6.76 9.23
N ALA A 180 18.21 5.62 9.83
CA ALA A 180 17.06 5.50 10.71
C ALA A 180 17.47 5.54 12.18
N THR A 181 16.68 6.22 13.01
CA THR A 181 16.89 6.28 14.46
C THR A 181 16.36 5.00 15.10
N THR A 182 17.24 4.07 15.41
CA THR A 182 16.91 2.80 16.11
C THR A 182 17.15 2.86 17.61
N LEU A 183 17.62 4.00 18.14
CA LEU A 183 17.98 4.18 19.55
C LEU A 183 18.96 3.11 20.08
N GLY A 184 19.89 2.67 19.21
CA GLY A 184 20.88 1.64 19.57
C GLY A 184 20.39 0.19 19.49
N TRP A 185 19.14 -0.04 19.06
CA TRP A 185 18.59 -1.38 18.92
C TRP A 185 18.73 -1.89 17.49
N SER A 186 18.84 -3.21 17.30
CA SER A 186 18.73 -3.80 15.99
C SER A 186 17.27 -3.73 15.49
N THR A 187 17.09 -3.61 14.18
CA THR A 187 15.74 -3.63 13.56
C THR A 187 14.95 -4.88 13.97
N ARG A 188 15.59 -6.05 14.03
CA ARG A 188 14.96 -7.30 14.48
C ARG A 188 14.37 -7.16 15.88
N ARG A 189 15.14 -6.67 16.84
CA ARG A 189 14.70 -6.52 18.22
C ARG A 189 13.56 -5.49 18.39
N ILE A 190 13.56 -4.43 17.55
CA ILE A 190 12.45 -3.45 17.48
C ILE A 190 11.17 -4.15 17.01
N VAL A 191 11.25 -4.95 15.95
CA VAL A 191 10.13 -5.71 15.37
C VAL A 191 9.60 -6.73 16.36
N GLU A 192 10.46 -7.51 17.03
CA GLU A 192 10.08 -8.49 18.06
C GLU A 192 9.30 -7.82 19.19
N LYS A 193 9.82 -6.73 19.73
CA LYS A 193 9.17 -6.02 20.84
C LYS A 193 7.87 -5.36 20.41
N PHE A 194 7.83 -4.79 19.19
CA PHE A 194 6.61 -4.23 18.63
C PHE A 194 5.53 -5.30 18.45
N LEU A 195 5.84 -6.45 17.80
CA LEU A 195 4.86 -7.50 17.55
C LEU A 195 4.34 -8.14 18.85
N SER A 196 5.21 -8.28 19.87
CA SER A 196 4.80 -8.69 21.21
C SER A 196 3.70 -7.78 21.80
N ASN A 197 3.83 -6.45 21.66
CA ASN A 197 2.83 -5.50 22.16
C ASN A 197 1.61 -5.40 21.23
N ALA A 198 1.82 -5.50 19.92
CA ALA A 198 0.73 -5.41 18.92
C ALA A 198 -0.27 -6.57 19.07
N CYS A 199 0.19 -7.73 19.58
CA CYS A 199 -0.66 -8.86 19.88
C CYS A 199 -1.79 -8.53 20.87
N ASP A 200 -1.56 -7.63 21.83
CA ASP A 200 -2.53 -7.26 22.85
C ASP A 200 -3.55 -6.21 22.36
N VAL A 201 -3.22 -5.45 21.32
CA VAL A 201 -4.04 -4.32 20.84
C VAL A 201 -4.81 -4.60 19.56
N ILE A 202 -4.46 -5.67 18.82
CA ILE A 202 -5.16 -6.07 17.61
C ILE A 202 -6.13 -7.22 17.90
N PRO A 203 -7.42 -7.09 17.53
CA PRO A 203 -8.38 -8.18 17.63
C PRO A 203 -8.05 -9.36 16.69
N ASN A 204 -8.54 -10.56 17.04
CA ASN A 204 -8.40 -11.74 16.19
C ASN A 204 -8.97 -11.50 14.79
N ARG A 205 -8.36 -12.08 13.78
CA ARG A 205 -8.65 -11.95 12.34
C ARG A 205 -8.43 -10.54 11.76
N ARG A 206 -7.85 -9.63 12.52
CA ARG A 206 -7.39 -8.34 12.03
C ARG A 206 -5.92 -8.41 11.61
N ARG A 207 -5.48 -7.47 10.78
CA ARG A 207 -4.22 -7.56 10.07
C ARG A 207 -3.21 -6.49 10.45
N ILE A 208 -1.95 -6.91 10.39
CA ILE A 208 -0.78 -6.02 10.36
C ILE A 208 -0.17 -6.10 8.96
N CYS A 209 0.04 -4.97 8.29
CA CYS A 209 0.87 -4.88 7.10
C CYS A 209 2.15 -4.12 7.44
N MET A 210 3.29 -4.78 7.38
CA MET A 210 4.57 -4.23 7.80
C MET A 210 5.63 -4.33 6.72
N ALA A 211 6.39 -3.24 6.53
CA ALA A 211 7.56 -3.24 5.67
C ALA A 211 8.84 -3.51 6.47
N SER A 212 9.80 -4.22 5.88
CA SER A 212 11.13 -4.41 6.45
C SER A 212 12.17 -4.78 5.37
N PRO A 213 13.47 -4.76 5.69
CA PRO A 213 14.45 -5.48 4.90
C PRO A 213 14.13 -6.99 4.88
N LYS A 214 14.24 -7.63 3.71
CA LYS A 214 14.00 -9.08 3.53
C LYS A 214 14.75 -9.95 4.56
N SER A 215 15.92 -9.50 5.03
CA SER A 215 16.75 -10.23 6.01
C SER A 215 16.12 -10.37 7.39
N ILE A 216 15.09 -9.57 7.73
CA ILE A 216 14.46 -9.59 9.07
C ILE A 216 13.53 -10.79 9.23
N ARG A 217 12.88 -11.27 8.15
CA ARG A 217 11.93 -12.40 8.17
C ARG A 217 10.77 -12.17 9.15
N ILE A 218 10.01 -11.11 8.93
CA ILE A 218 8.87 -10.73 9.80
C ILE A 218 7.87 -11.88 9.96
N SER A 219 7.64 -12.69 8.92
CA SER A 219 6.73 -13.85 8.97
C SER A 219 7.06 -14.78 10.15
N SER A 220 8.32 -15.20 10.27
CA SER A 220 8.75 -16.09 11.35
C SER A 220 8.63 -15.44 12.73
N ILE A 221 8.96 -14.15 12.85
CA ILE A 221 8.81 -13.42 14.11
C ILE A 221 7.32 -13.30 14.48
N GLY A 222 6.45 -13.00 13.51
CA GLY A 222 5.01 -12.87 13.73
C GLY A 222 4.39 -14.15 14.29
N GLU A 223 4.80 -15.31 13.78
CA GLU A 223 4.34 -16.62 14.25
C GLU A 223 4.67 -16.86 15.74
N GLU A 224 5.84 -16.39 16.21
CA GLU A 224 6.23 -16.48 17.62
C GLU A 224 5.32 -15.65 18.55
N PHE A 225 4.66 -14.60 18.02
CA PHE A 225 3.80 -13.69 18.79
C PHE A 225 2.30 -13.81 18.48
N GLY A 226 1.85 -14.98 17.97
CA GLY A 226 0.42 -15.26 17.78
C GLY A 226 -0.18 -14.61 16.52
N PHE A 227 0.63 -14.43 15.49
CA PHE A 227 0.17 -14.03 14.18
C PHE A 227 0.37 -15.13 13.15
N ARG A 228 -0.55 -15.26 12.21
CA ARG A 228 -0.42 -16.12 11.04
C ARG A 228 0.12 -15.29 9.87
N HIS A 229 1.16 -15.76 9.21
CA HIS A 229 1.62 -15.19 7.95
C HIS A 229 0.61 -15.48 6.83
N LEU A 230 0.15 -14.43 6.14
CA LEU A 230 -0.75 -14.57 4.99
C LEU A 230 0.01 -14.50 3.66
N GLU A 231 0.79 -13.45 3.46
CA GLU A 231 1.50 -13.20 2.21
C GLU A 231 2.68 -12.25 2.41
N SER A 232 3.64 -12.31 1.49
CA SER A 232 4.78 -11.38 1.41
C SER A 232 5.00 -10.93 -0.02
N HIS A 233 5.29 -9.63 -0.19
CA HIS A 233 5.60 -9.00 -1.46
C HIS A 233 6.96 -8.32 -1.40
N PHE A 234 7.75 -8.42 -2.47
CA PHE A 234 9.09 -7.86 -2.52
C PHE A 234 9.16 -6.63 -3.40
N VAL A 235 9.67 -5.54 -2.85
CA VAL A 235 9.86 -4.27 -3.55
C VAL A 235 11.36 -3.95 -3.58
N TYR A 236 11.95 -3.96 -4.78
CA TYR A 236 13.33 -3.53 -4.96
C TYR A 236 13.42 -2.01 -4.73
N VAL A 237 14.30 -1.57 -3.84
CA VAL A 237 14.56 -0.16 -3.55
C VAL A 237 15.88 0.29 -4.18
N HIS A 238 16.97 -0.42 -3.88
CA HIS A 238 18.29 -0.22 -4.48
C HIS A 238 19.16 -1.46 -4.25
N ARG A 239 20.41 -1.45 -4.78
CA ARG A 239 21.33 -2.61 -4.79
C ARG A 239 21.48 -3.31 -3.43
N SER A 240 21.45 -2.57 -2.33
CA SER A 240 21.63 -3.14 -0.98
C SER A 240 20.31 -3.27 -0.19
N LEU A 241 19.14 -2.97 -0.78
CA LEU A 241 17.86 -3.05 -0.10
C LEU A 241 16.74 -3.56 -1.00
N THR A 242 16.27 -4.75 -0.69
CA THR A 242 14.95 -5.24 -1.11
C THR A 242 14.04 -5.20 0.12
N ARG A 243 12.95 -4.44 0.01
CA ARG A 243 11.93 -4.33 1.04
C ARG A 243 10.96 -5.49 0.90
N GLU A 244 10.66 -6.16 1.98
CA GLU A 244 9.58 -7.13 2.11
C GLU A 244 8.37 -6.43 2.75
N ILE A 245 7.22 -6.55 2.13
CA ILE A 245 5.93 -6.14 2.67
C ILE A 245 5.25 -7.41 3.14
N THR A 246 5.14 -7.58 4.44
CA THR A 246 4.58 -8.79 5.08
C THR A 246 3.21 -8.49 5.64
N VAL A 247 2.26 -9.36 5.34
CA VAL A 247 0.89 -9.33 5.89
C VAL A 247 0.74 -10.43 6.91
N LEU A 248 0.42 -10.04 8.12
CA LEU A 248 0.16 -10.91 9.27
C LEU A 248 -1.30 -10.78 9.68
N GLU A 249 -1.91 -11.87 10.13
CA GLU A 249 -3.25 -11.90 10.70
C GLU A 249 -3.18 -12.41 12.14
N LYS A 250 -3.84 -11.71 13.06
CA LYS A 250 -3.95 -12.15 14.45
C LYS A 250 -4.79 -13.44 14.54
N ILE A 251 -4.27 -14.46 15.23
CA ILE A 251 -4.95 -15.76 15.45
C ILE A 251 -5.87 -15.66 16.65
#